data_cc67ace53ec11b9073dab841aeda8e07
#
_entry.id   cc67ace53ec11b9073dab841aeda8e07
#
_cell.length_a   1.000
_cell.length_b   1.000
_cell.length_c   1.000
_cell.angle_alpha   90.00
_cell.angle_beta   90.00
_cell.angle_gamma   90.00
#
_symmetry.space_group_name_H-M   'P 1'
#
loop_
_entity.id
_entity.type
_entity.pdbx_description
1 polymer ?
#
loop_
_entity_poly.entity_id
_entity_poly.type
_entity_poly.pdbx_seq_one_letter_code
_entity_poly.pdbx_strand_id
1 'polypeptide(L)'
;ENTNNNLSNQVGSTNNPFINQGNQDKKTGAELLFGGKKDNVEGGAFTPSTPEDEARERKLNQTEELDEILKGVDKTKKIPQTKIEQMLLAVGFKPADAKIMAAVAMAESAGDPMIDTVKSGLDPQKKNEFSIGLFQLNMIDDFLEERLRLFDIESTDELYDPIVNVIAAKRLFDQQGFGAWGAYTNNSYKQFLTD
;
A
#
# COMPACT_ATOMS: atom_id res chain seq x y z
N GLU A 1 -1.07 57.77 -25.73
CA GLU A 1 0.12 57.36 -24.95
C GLU A 1 -0.08 55.94 -24.47
N ASN A 2 0.73 55.05 -25.01
CA ASN A 2 0.78 53.63 -24.69
C ASN A 2 1.49 53.41 -23.37
N THR A 3 0.89 52.66 -22.46
CA THR A 3 1.64 51.97 -21.40
C THR A 3 1.24 50.51 -21.38
N ASN A 4 2.10 49.67 -21.98
CA ASN A 4 2.13 48.23 -21.84
C ASN A 4 2.59 47.89 -20.40
N ASN A 5 1.71 47.26 -19.60
CA ASN A 5 2.10 46.57 -18.38
C ASN A 5 2.20 45.06 -18.66
N ASN A 6 3.44 44.61 -18.81
CA ASN A 6 3.84 43.25 -18.93
C ASN A 6 3.81 42.61 -17.52
N LEU A 7 2.75 41.89 -17.19
CA LEU A 7 2.70 41.07 -16.00
C LEU A 7 3.31 39.70 -16.36
N SER A 8 4.60 39.55 -16.05
CA SER A 8 5.27 38.26 -16.04
C SER A 8 4.61 37.35 -15.00
N ASN A 9 3.95 36.31 -15.47
CA ASN A 9 3.48 35.20 -14.66
C ASN A 9 4.68 34.47 -14.05
N GLN A 10 4.99 34.75 -12.79
CA GLN A 10 5.77 33.83 -11.97
C GLN A 10 4.85 32.65 -11.63
N VAL A 11 5.05 31.56 -12.35
CA VAL A 11 4.55 30.24 -11.93
C VAL A 11 5.35 29.86 -10.71
N GLY A 12 4.78 30.06 -9.54
CA GLY A 12 5.34 29.58 -8.28
C GLY A 12 5.40 28.06 -8.33
N SER A 13 6.63 27.55 -8.28
CA SER A 13 6.88 26.13 -8.05
C SER A 13 6.33 25.77 -6.67
N THR A 14 5.13 25.19 -6.63
CA THR A 14 4.62 24.58 -5.40
C THR A 14 5.41 23.30 -5.19
N ASN A 15 6.37 23.34 -4.26
CA ASN A 15 6.96 22.13 -3.70
C ASN A 15 5.83 21.35 -3.05
N ASN A 16 5.33 20.34 -3.73
CA ASN A 16 4.42 19.37 -3.16
C ASN A 16 5.26 18.45 -2.25
N PRO A 17 5.11 18.48 -0.93
CA PRO A 17 5.91 17.68 -0.02
C PRO A 17 5.71 16.17 -0.19
N PHE A 18 4.71 15.77 -0.98
CA PHE A 18 4.35 14.36 -1.20
C PHE A 18 4.98 13.74 -2.46
N ILE A 19 5.73 14.54 -3.27
CA ILE A 19 6.39 14.00 -4.48
C ILE A 19 7.88 13.95 -4.22
N ASN A 20 8.35 12.83 -3.70
CA ASN A 20 9.78 12.55 -3.67
C ASN A 20 10.19 11.95 -5.02
N GLN A 21 10.76 12.79 -5.92
CA GLN A 21 11.36 12.32 -7.17
C GLN A 21 12.75 11.71 -6.86
N GLY A 22 12.76 10.53 -6.28
CA GLY A 22 13.94 9.71 -6.11
C GLY A 22 13.88 8.51 -7.05
N ASN A 23 14.80 8.49 -8.03
CA ASN A 23 15.07 7.29 -8.82
C ASN A 23 15.63 6.23 -7.87
N GLN A 24 14.77 5.38 -7.33
CA GLN A 24 15.14 4.29 -6.43
C GLN A 24 15.05 3.00 -7.23
N ASP A 25 16.11 2.22 -7.20
CA ASP A 25 16.11 0.84 -7.67
C ASP A 25 14.94 0.11 -7.03
N LYS A 26 14.12 -0.57 -7.87
CA LYS A 26 12.92 -1.30 -7.41
C LYS A 26 13.35 -2.42 -6.48
N LYS A 27 13.21 -2.18 -5.17
CA LYS A 27 13.42 -3.22 -4.16
C LYS A 27 12.29 -4.25 -4.25
N THR A 28 12.62 -5.51 -3.99
CA THR A 28 11.61 -6.57 -3.83
C THR A 28 10.81 -6.34 -2.54
N GLY A 29 9.62 -6.95 -2.41
CA GLY A 29 8.83 -6.84 -1.18
C GLY A 29 9.62 -7.24 0.07
N ALA A 30 10.52 -8.23 -0.03
CA ALA A 30 11.43 -8.62 1.04
C ALA A 30 12.46 -7.53 1.39
N GLU A 31 12.98 -6.80 0.39
CA GLU A 31 13.95 -5.71 0.61
C GLU A 31 13.30 -4.50 1.27
N LEU A 32 12.02 -4.20 0.94
CA LEU A 32 11.26 -3.12 1.56
C LEU A 32 10.99 -3.38 3.05
N LEU A 33 10.67 -4.62 3.42
CA LEU A 33 10.30 -4.97 4.79
C LEU A 33 11.48 -5.15 5.75
N PHE A 34 12.70 -5.40 5.24
CA PHE A 34 13.86 -5.76 6.08
C PHE A 34 15.08 -4.83 5.96
N GLY A 35 14.97 -3.69 5.25
CA GLY A 35 16.03 -2.67 5.23
C GLY A 35 17.40 -3.19 4.78
N GLY A 36 17.47 -3.87 3.64
CA GLY A 36 18.63 -4.04 2.77
C GLY A 36 20.01 -4.36 3.39
N LYS A 37 20.14 -5.31 4.33
CA LYS A 37 21.41 -5.99 4.57
C LYS A 37 21.28 -7.45 4.20
N LYS A 38 21.81 -7.82 3.03
CA LYS A 38 22.12 -9.21 2.70
C LYS A 38 23.36 -9.61 3.48
N ASP A 39 23.19 -10.13 4.68
CA ASP A 39 24.24 -10.95 5.25
C ASP A 39 24.21 -12.27 4.48
N ASN A 40 25.32 -12.59 3.77
CA ASN A 40 25.54 -13.87 3.11
C ASN A 40 25.56 -14.95 4.19
N VAL A 41 24.40 -15.56 4.42
CA VAL A 41 24.30 -16.77 5.26
C VAL A 41 24.39 -17.95 4.32
N GLU A 42 25.56 -18.60 4.28
CA GLU A 42 25.72 -19.91 3.67
C GLU A 42 24.75 -20.90 4.32
N GLY A 43 23.84 -21.44 3.54
CA GLY A 43 23.06 -22.66 3.59
C GLY A 43 22.84 -23.44 4.89
N GLY A 44 22.74 -22.79 6.06
CA GLY A 44 22.30 -23.40 7.30
C GLY A 44 20.83 -23.08 7.55
N ALA A 45 20.01 -24.08 7.91
CA ALA A 45 18.64 -23.83 8.34
C ALA A 45 18.67 -22.84 9.51
N PHE A 46 18.05 -21.64 9.33
CA PHE A 46 17.92 -20.66 10.41
C PHE A 46 17.00 -21.24 11.47
N THR A 47 17.52 -21.43 12.69
CA THR A 47 16.72 -21.84 13.85
C THR A 47 16.49 -20.58 14.70
N PRO A 48 15.26 -20.08 14.82
CA PRO A 48 14.97 -18.92 15.64
C PRO A 48 15.43 -19.16 17.08
N SER A 49 16.15 -18.22 17.66
CA SER A 49 16.65 -18.31 19.04
C SER A 49 15.97 -17.33 19.99
N THR A 50 15.27 -16.32 19.45
CA THR A 50 14.56 -15.31 20.21
C THR A 50 13.17 -15.06 19.63
N PRO A 51 12.22 -14.45 20.41
CA PRO A 51 10.93 -14.03 19.87
C PRO A 51 11.04 -13.06 18.68
N GLU A 52 12.08 -12.23 18.66
CA GLU A 52 12.37 -11.32 17.54
C GLU A 52 12.79 -12.10 16.28
N ASP A 53 13.64 -13.14 16.44
CA ASP A 53 14.06 -14.01 15.33
C ASP A 53 12.86 -14.75 14.75
N GLU A 54 11.97 -15.29 15.59
CA GLU A 54 10.75 -15.95 15.16
C GLU A 54 9.78 -14.96 14.45
N ALA A 55 9.69 -13.71 14.91
CA ALA A 55 8.87 -12.69 14.26
C ALA A 55 9.44 -12.33 12.89
N ARG A 56 10.77 -12.24 12.77
CA ARG A 56 11.47 -11.96 11.52
C ARG A 56 11.27 -13.09 10.51
N GLU A 57 11.40 -14.33 10.96
CA GLU A 57 11.19 -15.52 10.09
C GLU A 57 9.74 -15.58 9.60
N ARG A 58 8.75 -15.33 10.48
CA ARG A 58 7.35 -15.27 10.08
C ARG A 58 7.08 -14.19 9.02
N LYS A 59 7.68 -12.99 9.18
CA LYS A 59 7.59 -11.92 8.18
C LYS A 59 8.20 -12.34 6.84
N LEU A 60 9.37 -12.97 6.87
CA LEU A 60 10.06 -13.44 5.67
C LEU A 60 9.22 -14.47 4.92
N ASN A 61 8.77 -15.52 5.61
CA ASN A 61 7.93 -16.57 5.04
C ASN A 61 6.63 -16.01 4.45
N GLN A 62 5.99 -15.06 5.14
CA GLN A 62 4.79 -14.39 4.64
C GLN A 62 5.06 -13.59 3.37
N THR A 63 6.20 -12.90 3.30
CA THR A 63 6.57 -12.13 2.10
C THR A 63 6.86 -13.05 0.92
N GLU A 64 7.56 -14.15 1.14
CA GLU A 64 7.84 -15.16 0.11
C GLU A 64 6.56 -15.80 -0.44
N GLU A 65 5.59 -16.11 0.43
CA GLU A 65 4.27 -16.61 0.02
C GLU A 65 3.52 -15.59 -0.86
N LEU A 66 3.55 -14.31 -0.48
CA LEU A 66 2.93 -13.25 -1.25
C LEU A 66 3.62 -13.03 -2.61
N ASP A 67 4.95 -13.11 -2.67
CA ASP A 67 5.70 -13.04 -3.92
C ASP A 67 5.38 -14.23 -4.85
N GLU A 68 5.21 -15.44 -4.32
CA GLU A 68 4.80 -16.59 -5.12
C GLU A 68 3.36 -16.44 -5.64
N ILE A 69 2.43 -15.90 -4.83
CA ILE A 69 1.06 -15.59 -5.28
C ILE A 69 1.09 -14.62 -6.47
N LEU A 70 1.97 -13.62 -6.44
CA LEU A 70 2.11 -12.61 -7.49
C LEU A 70 3.08 -12.99 -8.61
N LYS A 71 3.62 -14.21 -8.60
CA LYS A 71 4.54 -14.69 -9.63
C LYS A 71 3.93 -14.55 -11.03
N GLY A 72 4.65 -13.88 -11.92
CA GLY A 72 4.19 -13.58 -13.27
C GLY A 72 3.15 -12.45 -13.38
N VAL A 73 2.77 -11.82 -12.28
CA VAL A 73 1.93 -10.62 -12.26
C VAL A 73 2.82 -9.38 -12.31
N ASP A 74 2.53 -8.46 -13.22
CA ASP A 74 3.15 -7.13 -13.21
C ASP A 74 2.56 -6.31 -12.06
N LYS A 75 3.33 -6.13 -11.00
CA LYS A 75 2.93 -5.40 -9.79
C LYS A 75 2.61 -3.91 -10.04
N THR A 76 2.88 -3.40 -11.25
CA THR A 76 2.54 -2.02 -11.66
C THR A 76 1.23 -1.94 -12.44
N LYS A 77 0.57 -3.06 -12.63
CA LYS A 77 -0.71 -3.19 -13.34
C LYS A 77 -1.81 -3.64 -12.39
N LYS A 78 -3.04 -3.56 -12.89
CA LYS A 78 -4.21 -4.03 -12.13
C LYS A 78 -4.06 -5.50 -11.75
N ILE A 79 -4.21 -5.77 -10.47
CA ILE A 79 -4.15 -7.12 -9.90
C ILE A 79 -5.58 -7.68 -9.87
N PRO A 80 -5.79 -8.90 -10.39
CA PRO A 80 -7.09 -9.55 -10.36
C PRO A 80 -7.60 -9.75 -8.92
N GLN A 81 -8.91 -9.57 -8.71
CA GLN A 81 -9.55 -9.74 -7.41
C GLN A 81 -9.21 -11.07 -6.74
N THR A 82 -9.15 -12.17 -7.53
CA THR A 82 -8.79 -13.50 -7.02
C THR A 82 -7.36 -13.55 -6.46
N LYS A 83 -6.43 -12.81 -7.03
CA LYS A 83 -5.06 -12.69 -6.51
C LYS A 83 -5.02 -11.87 -5.23
N ILE A 84 -5.80 -10.78 -5.18
CA ILE A 84 -5.94 -9.97 -3.96
C ILE A 84 -6.53 -10.82 -2.82
N GLU A 85 -7.56 -11.64 -3.10
CA GLU A 85 -8.14 -12.55 -2.11
C GLU A 85 -7.11 -13.58 -1.61
N GLN A 86 -6.31 -14.17 -2.50
CA GLN A 86 -5.23 -15.07 -2.12
C GLN A 86 -4.19 -14.39 -1.20
N MET A 87 -3.78 -13.16 -1.53
CA MET A 87 -2.87 -12.38 -0.68
C MET A 87 -3.46 -12.09 0.69
N LEU A 88 -4.77 -11.77 0.77
CA LEU A 88 -5.46 -11.53 2.03
C LEU A 88 -5.51 -12.80 2.91
N LEU A 89 -5.72 -13.97 2.32
CA LEU A 89 -5.64 -15.24 3.03
C LEU A 89 -4.23 -15.49 3.58
N ALA A 90 -3.20 -15.25 2.78
CA ALA A 90 -1.80 -15.41 3.17
C ALA A 90 -1.39 -14.49 4.34
N VAL A 91 -1.97 -13.28 4.42
CA VAL A 91 -1.74 -12.38 5.56
C VAL A 91 -2.66 -12.65 6.77
N GLY A 92 -3.45 -13.72 6.73
CA GLY A 92 -4.20 -14.22 7.87
C GLY A 92 -5.62 -13.66 8.02
N PHE A 93 -6.26 -13.19 6.96
CA PHE A 93 -7.70 -12.95 6.98
C PHE A 93 -8.45 -14.28 6.99
N LYS A 94 -9.59 -14.32 7.67
CA LYS A 94 -10.52 -15.44 7.53
C LYS A 94 -11.13 -15.45 6.12
N PRO A 95 -11.49 -16.63 5.56
CA PRO A 95 -11.98 -16.70 4.17
C PRO A 95 -13.16 -15.75 3.86
N ALA A 96 -14.13 -15.63 4.76
CA ALA A 96 -15.25 -14.73 4.57
C ALA A 96 -14.81 -13.24 4.55
N ASP A 97 -13.88 -12.87 5.43
CA ASP A 97 -13.36 -11.50 5.51
C ASP A 97 -12.45 -11.19 4.31
N ALA A 98 -11.62 -12.16 3.85
CA ALA A 98 -10.78 -12.01 2.67
C ALA A 98 -11.62 -11.74 1.40
N LYS A 99 -12.73 -12.48 1.22
CA LYS A 99 -13.66 -12.25 0.10
C LYS A 99 -14.24 -10.83 0.12
N ILE A 100 -14.67 -10.36 1.30
CA ILE A 100 -15.19 -9.00 1.46
C ILE A 100 -14.09 -7.96 1.21
N MET A 101 -12.90 -8.15 1.79
CA MET A 101 -11.79 -7.21 1.64
C MET A 101 -11.27 -7.15 0.20
N ALA A 102 -11.26 -8.27 -0.54
CA ALA A 102 -10.93 -8.26 -1.96
C ALA A 102 -11.93 -7.42 -2.76
N ALA A 103 -13.23 -7.52 -2.44
CA ALA A 103 -14.25 -6.67 -3.04
C ALA A 103 -14.10 -5.20 -2.65
N VAL A 104 -13.67 -4.90 -1.42
CA VAL A 104 -13.33 -3.54 -0.97
C VAL A 104 -12.17 -2.99 -1.79
N ALA A 105 -11.08 -3.74 -1.98
CA ALA A 105 -9.95 -3.31 -2.81
C ALA A 105 -10.37 -2.99 -4.25
N MET A 106 -11.27 -3.82 -4.83
CA MET A 106 -11.80 -3.53 -6.16
C MET A 106 -12.64 -2.24 -6.21
N ALA A 107 -13.38 -1.94 -5.15
CA ALA A 107 -14.17 -0.71 -5.07
C ALA A 107 -13.30 0.53 -4.83
N GLU A 108 -12.20 0.41 -4.07
CA GLU A 108 -11.29 1.52 -3.74
C GLU A 108 -10.34 1.86 -4.91
N SER A 109 -9.76 0.86 -5.58
CA SER A 109 -8.69 1.05 -6.57
C SER A 109 -8.95 0.40 -7.92
N ALA A 110 -10.01 -0.38 -8.08
CA ALA A 110 -10.21 -1.30 -9.21
C ALA A 110 -9.03 -2.28 -9.40
N GLY A 111 -8.35 -2.64 -8.30
CA GLY A 111 -7.19 -3.51 -8.27
C GLY A 111 -5.88 -2.84 -8.71
N ASP A 112 -5.85 -1.52 -8.86
CA ASP A 112 -4.66 -0.77 -9.28
C ASP A 112 -3.77 -0.44 -8.07
N PRO A 113 -2.56 -1.05 -7.95
CA PRO A 113 -1.66 -0.79 -6.84
C PRO A 113 -0.96 0.58 -6.96
N MET A 114 -0.93 1.16 -8.16
CA MET A 114 -0.21 2.39 -8.44
C MET A 114 -1.06 3.65 -8.32
N ILE A 115 -2.36 3.50 -7.97
CA ILE A 115 -3.27 4.65 -7.86
C ILE A 115 -3.11 5.36 -6.50
N ASP A 116 -3.25 6.67 -6.54
CA ASP A 116 -3.33 7.52 -5.35
C ASP A 116 -4.33 8.66 -5.58
N THR A 117 -4.57 9.44 -4.53
CA THR A 117 -5.49 10.59 -4.59
C THR A 117 -5.13 11.57 -5.72
N VAL A 118 -3.83 11.85 -5.93
CA VAL A 118 -3.37 12.79 -6.98
C VAL A 118 -3.58 12.19 -8.37
N LYS A 119 -3.20 10.95 -8.58
CA LYS A 119 -3.41 10.24 -9.87
C LYS A 119 -4.88 10.07 -10.20
N SER A 120 -5.74 10.04 -9.19
CA SER A 120 -7.21 10.07 -9.35
C SER A 120 -7.75 11.45 -9.77
N GLY A 121 -6.90 12.45 -9.92
CA GLY A 121 -7.28 13.81 -10.29
C GLY A 121 -7.87 14.63 -9.15
N LEU A 122 -7.70 14.19 -7.91
CA LEU A 122 -8.16 14.88 -6.70
C LEU A 122 -7.02 15.70 -6.09
N ASP A 123 -7.38 16.78 -5.43
CA ASP A 123 -6.44 17.62 -4.67
C ASP A 123 -6.42 17.13 -3.21
N PRO A 124 -5.29 16.57 -2.70
CA PRO A 124 -5.20 16.06 -1.34
C PRO A 124 -5.56 17.09 -0.27
N GLN A 125 -5.15 18.34 -0.45
CA GLN A 125 -5.39 19.42 0.51
C GLN A 125 -6.88 19.78 0.58
N LYS A 126 -7.57 19.80 -0.56
CA LYS A 126 -9.02 20.09 -0.60
C LYS A 126 -9.85 18.94 -0.06
N LYS A 127 -9.36 17.71 -0.19
CA LYS A 127 -10.03 16.50 0.29
C LYS A 127 -9.67 16.15 1.72
N ASN A 128 -8.59 16.71 2.26
CA ASN A 128 -7.95 16.27 3.49
C ASN A 128 -7.70 14.75 3.47
N GLU A 129 -7.18 14.27 2.33
CA GLU A 129 -7.00 12.85 2.05
C GLU A 129 -5.82 12.63 1.10
N PHE A 130 -4.92 11.72 1.45
CA PHE A 130 -3.89 11.21 0.57
C PHE A 130 -3.86 9.68 0.67
N SER A 131 -4.68 9.05 -0.14
CA SER A 131 -4.90 7.60 -0.15
C SER A 131 -4.06 6.93 -1.22
N ILE A 132 -3.47 5.74 -0.92
CA ILE A 132 -2.48 5.08 -1.76
C ILE A 132 -2.80 3.60 -1.93
N GLY A 133 -2.66 3.10 -3.16
CA GLY A 133 -2.57 1.70 -3.54
C GLY A 133 -3.89 0.93 -3.50
N LEU A 134 -3.79 -0.40 -3.43
CA LEU A 134 -4.92 -1.32 -3.55
C LEU A 134 -6.08 -1.00 -2.61
N PHE A 135 -5.77 -0.70 -1.35
CA PHE A 135 -6.74 -0.43 -0.30
C PHE A 135 -6.96 1.04 -0.02
N GLN A 136 -6.41 1.94 -0.84
CA GLN A 136 -6.50 3.39 -0.68
C GLN A 136 -6.26 3.81 0.79
N LEU A 137 -5.09 3.41 1.31
CA LEU A 137 -4.71 3.71 2.69
C LEU A 137 -4.39 5.19 2.82
N ASN A 138 -5.18 5.90 3.62
CA ASN A 138 -5.04 7.35 3.77
C ASN A 138 -3.83 7.70 4.64
N MET A 139 -2.90 8.49 4.08
CA MET A 139 -1.62 8.92 4.67
C MET A 139 -1.54 10.44 4.80
N ILE A 140 -2.69 11.12 4.98
CA ILE A 140 -2.70 12.58 5.19
C ILE A 140 -2.08 12.96 6.54
N ASP A 141 -1.59 14.17 6.65
CA ASP A 141 -0.78 14.75 7.72
C ASP A 141 -1.13 14.29 9.15
N ASP A 142 -2.39 14.33 9.52
CA ASP A 142 -2.87 13.97 10.87
C ASP A 142 -2.69 12.49 11.21
N PHE A 143 -2.59 11.62 10.21
CA PHE A 143 -2.45 10.17 10.38
C PHE A 143 -1.06 9.66 10.01
N LEU A 144 -0.22 10.48 9.38
CA LEU A 144 1.02 10.03 8.75
C LEU A 144 1.92 9.26 9.71
N GLU A 145 2.32 9.90 10.81
CA GLU A 145 3.27 9.32 11.76
C GLU A 145 2.73 8.06 12.46
N GLU A 146 1.46 8.07 12.83
CA GLU A 146 0.81 6.92 13.44
C GLU A 146 0.77 5.74 12.47
N ARG A 147 0.43 6.02 11.18
CA ARG A 147 0.32 4.99 10.16
C ARG A 147 1.65 4.45 9.69
N LEU A 148 2.69 5.28 9.58
CA LEU A 148 4.04 4.79 9.31
C LEU A 148 4.46 3.75 10.36
N ARG A 149 4.20 4.04 11.64
CA ARG A 149 4.48 3.09 12.74
C ARG A 149 3.59 1.86 12.70
N LEU A 150 2.29 2.03 12.49
CA LEU A 150 1.34 0.93 12.42
C LEU A 150 1.66 -0.03 11.26
N PHE A 151 2.01 0.54 10.10
CA PHE A 151 2.30 -0.22 8.89
C PHE A 151 3.74 -0.74 8.86
N ASP A 152 4.60 -0.30 9.81
CA ASP A 152 6.01 -0.69 9.90
C ASP A 152 6.73 -0.42 8.56
N ILE A 153 6.58 0.82 8.08
CA ILE A 153 7.16 1.37 6.85
C ILE A 153 7.89 2.69 7.14
N GLU A 154 8.88 3.01 6.33
CA GLU A 154 9.67 4.24 6.48
C GLU A 154 9.12 5.38 5.59
N SER A 155 8.44 5.03 4.52
CA SER A 155 7.93 5.97 3.51
C SER A 155 6.56 5.56 2.99
N THR A 156 5.74 6.55 2.64
CA THR A 156 4.46 6.34 1.96
C THR A 156 4.61 5.67 0.59
N ASP A 157 5.76 5.82 -0.05
CA ASP A 157 6.04 5.24 -1.37
C ASP A 157 6.05 3.70 -1.34
N GLU A 158 6.31 3.10 -0.17
CA GLU A 158 6.26 1.65 -0.02
C GLU A 158 4.85 1.08 -0.22
N LEU A 159 3.82 1.88 0.00
CA LEU A 159 2.42 1.47 -0.18
C LEU A 159 2.01 1.27 -1.65
N TYR A 160 2.86 1.64 -2.62
CA TYR A 160 2.66 1.25 -4.02
C TYR A 160 3.08 -0.20 -4.31
N ASP A 161 3.86 -0.84 -3.43
CA ASP A 161 4.04 -2.29 -3.51
C ASP A 161 2.77 -2.98 -3.00
N PRO A 162 2.12 -3.83 -3.82
CA PRO A 162 0.88 -4.49 -3.43
C PRO A 162 1.04 -5.43 -2.22
N ILE A 163 2.23 -5.98 -1.99
CA ILE A 163 2.52 -6.82 -0.83
C ILE A 163 2.49 -5.98 0.44
N VAL A 164 3.23 -4.86 0.43
CA VAL A 164 3.26 -3.94 1.57
C VAL A 164 1.87 -3.38 1.84
N ASN A 165 1.13 -3.02 0.79
CA ASN A 165 -0.23 -2.47 0.91
C ASN A 165 -1.22 -3.45 1.53
N VAL A 166 -1.17 -4.75 1.15
CA VAL A 166 -2.01 -5.80 1.75
C VAL A 166 -1.66 -6.05 3.22
N ILE A 167 -0.36 -6.09 3.57
CA ILE A 167 0.09 -6.24 4.96
C ILE A 167 -0.37 -5.04 5.81
N ALA A 168 -0.23 -3.82 5.28
CA ALA A 168 -0.68 -2.60 5.95
C ALA A 168 -2.20 -2.58 6.14
N ALA A 169 -2.96 -3.03 5.13
CA ALA A 169 -4.41 -3.17 5.22
C ALA A 169 -4.83 -4.18 6.30
N LYS A 170 -4.08 -5.30 6.45
CA LYS A 170 -4.34 -6.26 7.52
C LYS A 170 -4.15 -5.63 8.89
N ARG A 171 -3.07 -4.88 9.10
CA ARG A 171 -2.79 -4.19 10.37
C ARG A 171 -3.87 -3.16 10.71
N LEU A 172 -4.33 -2.40 9.70
CA LEU A 172 -5.42 -1.45 9.88
C LEU A 172 -6.74 -2.16 10.20
N PHE A 173 -7.03 -3.27 9.50
CA PHE A 173 -8.21 -4.08 9.75
C PHE A 173 -8.23 -4.65 11.19
N ASP A 174 -7.09 -5.10 11.70
CA ASP A 174 -6.99 -5.63 13.06
C ASP A 174 -7.30 -4.58 14.13
N GLN A 175 -7.07 -3.30 13.83
CA GLN A 175 -7.44 -2.20 14.74
C GLN A 175 -8.88 -1.71 14.59
N GLN A 176 -9.37 -1.59 13.33
CA GLN A 176 -10.58 -0.83 13.03
C GLN A 176 -11.68 -1.67 12.34
N GLY A 177 -11.36 -2.91 11.96
CA GLY A 177 -12.27 -3.75 11.18
C GLY A 177 -12.59 -3.14 9.82
N PHE A 178 -13.68 -3.56 9.23
CA PHE A 178 -14.15 -3.08 7.93
C PHE A 178 -14.46 -1.58 7.89
N GLY A 179 -14.76 -0.98 9.05
CA GLY A 179 -15.15 0.43 9.16
C GLY A 179 -14.08 1.42 8.73
N ALA A 180 -12.84 0.96 8.56
CA ALA A 180 -11.74 1.79 8.05
C ALA A 180 -11.92 2.20 6.58
N TRP A 181 -12.77 1.51 5.81
CA TRP A 181 -12.96 1.73 4.37
C TRP A 181 -14.30 2.30 4.01
N GLY A 182 -14.27 3.41 3.24
CA GLY A 182 -15.45 4.07 2.70
C GLY A 182 -16.27 3.14 1.80
N ALA A 183 -15.61 2.34 0.97
CA ALA A 183 -16.27 1.37 0.11
C ALA A 183 -17.09 0.31 0.89
N TYR A 184 -16.67 -0.04 2.10
CA TYR A 184 -17.45 -0.94 2.96
C TYR A 184 -18.65 -0.21 3.58
N THR A 185 -18.43 0.97 4.16
CA THR A 185 -19.47 1.72 4.89
C THR A 185 -20.59 2.23 3.99
N ASN A 186 -20.27 2.57 2.73
CA ASN A 186 -21.25 2.99 1.72
C ASN A 186 -21.82 1.83 0.87
N ASN A 187 -21.38 0.59 1.13
CA ASN A 187 -21.76 -0.64 0.43
C ASN A 187 -21.34 -0.74 -1.05
N SER A 188 -20.44 0.12 -1.56
CA SER A 188 -20.00 0.05 -2.96
C SER A 188 -19.23 -1.23 -3.28
N TYR A 189 -18.59 -1.87 -2.29
CA TYR A 189 -17.91 -3.15 -2.45
C TYR A 189 -18.84 -4.29 -2.91
N LYS A 190 -20.13 -4.21 -2.61
CA LYS A 190 -21.10 -5.30 -2.88
C LYS A 190 -21.22 -5.64 -4.37
N GLN A 191 -20.97 -4.67 -5.27
CA GLN A 191 -20.97 -4.91 -6.71
C GLN A 191 -19.83 -5.83 -7.18
N PHE A 192 -18.82 -6.03 -6.35
CA PHE A 192 -17.66 -6.89 -6.61
C PHE A 192 -17.72 -8.23 -5.85
N LEU A 193 -18.76 -8.46 -5.05
CA LEU A 193 -18.97 -9.77 -4.45
C LEU A 193 -19.43 -10.74 -5.54
N THR A 194 -18.62 -11.77 -5.78
CA THR A 194 -19.03 -12.92 -6.60
C THR A 194 -19.68 -13.98 -5.71
N ASP A 195 -20.72 -14.61 -6.20
CA ASP A 195 -21.42 -15.72 -5.53
C ASP A 195 -20.51 -16.91 -5.25
#